data_83c2efec0b40486fa2bdad3095bfb7e3
#
_entry.id   83c2efec0b40486fa2bdad3095bfb7e3
#
_cell.length_a   1.000
_cell.length_b   1.000
_cell.length_c   1.000
_cell.angle_alpha   90.00
_cell.angle_beta   90.00
_cell.angle_gamma   90.00
#
_symmetry.space_group_name_H-M   'P 1'
#
loop_
_entity.id
_entity.type
_entity.pdbx_description
1 polymer ?
#
loop_
_entity_poly.entity_id
_entity_poly.type
_entity_poly.pdbx_seq_one_letter_code
_entity_poly.pdbx_strand_id
1 'polypeptide(L)'
;MSEVVYGGGDSLELDALAVYSHPDDAELTCAGTLLKLKSQGRLTGVVDVTRGEMGTRGTPEQRFEEAREAARLLRLDVRVNLDQPDGHVFVTDEARTALVRVIRTYRPKVILTAHWDDPHPDHAATARLAREAARLASMRRYDEAAGQGAAPVPALAHAAYSRLVAPSFIVDVSEFVEEKLRAILAHRSQFYDPSSKEPVTRISDEGFLKQLESRWRYAGSLIDVAAGEAYYVREALNVEDPVELLTRPMNIYS
;
A
#
# COMPACT_ATOMS: atom_id res chain seq x y z
N MET A 1 -15.03 10.89 -3.98
CA MET A 1 -14.55 9.50 -3.75
C MET A 1 -15.02 8.65 -4.92
N SER A 2 -14.09 8.05 -5.63
CA SER A 2 -14.37 7.09 -6.70
C SER A 2 -13.96 5.69 -6.23
N GLU A 3 -14.76 4.70 -6.56
CA GLU A 3 -14.58 3.31 -6.13
C GLU A 3 -14.75 2.37 -7.32
N VAL A 4 -13.88 1.39 -7.43
CA VAL A 4 -14.00 0.30 -8.39
C VAL A 4 -13.93 -1.02 -7.62
N VAL A 5 -15.02 -1.77 -7.63
CA VAL A 5 -15.13 -3.09 -6.99
C VAL A 5 -14.96 -4.15 -8.06
N TYR A 6 -14.03 -5.07 -7.87
CA TYR A 6 -13.74 -6.16 -8.81
C TYR A 6 -14.32 -7.51 -8.35
N GLY A 7 -14.68 -7.63 -7.07
CA GLY A 7 -15.30 -8.83 -6.47
C GLY A 7 -16.69 -8.51 -5.95
N GLY A 8 -17.65 -9.43 -6.15
CA GLY A 8 -19.05 -9.19 -5.83
C GLY A 8 -19.43 -9.48 -4.38
N GLY A 9 -20.41 -8.74 -3.87
CA GLY A 9 -21.17 -9.03 -2.66
C GLY A 9 -21.25 -7.86 -1.69
N ASP A 10 -22.42 -7.64 -1.12
CA ASP A 10 -22.75 -6.54 -0.19
C ASP A 10 -22.01 -6.56 1.17
N SER A 11 -21.07 -7.50 1.37
CA SER A 11 -20.27 -7.62 2.60
C SER A 11 -18.87 -8.17 2.33
N LEU A 12 -18.06 -7.41 1.58
CA LEU A 12 -16.66 -7.77 1.32
C LEU A 12 -15.81 -7.38 2.53
N GLU A 13 -15.39 -8.36 3.36
CA GLU A 13 -14.42 -8.13 4.44
C GLU A 13 -12.99 -8.43 3.93
N LEU A 14 -12.13 -7.44 3.93
CA LEU A 14 -10.76 -7.59 3.43
C LEU A 14 -9.82 -8.19 4.48
N ASP A 15 -8.90 -9.04 4.05
CA ASP A 15 -7.78 -9.47 4.89
C ASP A 15 -6.72 -8.37 4.97
N ALA A 16 -6.43 -7.68 3.85
CA ALA A 16 -5.48 -6.57 3.82
C ALA A 16 -5.98 -5.40 2.96
N LEU A 17 -5.74 -4.18 3.44
CA LEU A 17 -5.99 -2.93 2.74
C LEU A 17 -4.70 -2.11 2.69
N ALA A 18 -4.19 -1.86 1.49
CA ALA A 18 -3.06 -0.95 1.29
C ALA A 18 -3.58 0.49 1.19
N VAL A 19 -3.09 1.39 2.04
CA VAL A 19 -3.49 2.81 2.07
C VAL A 19 -2.28 3.67 1.76
N TYR A 20 -2.27 4.28 0.58
CA TYR A 20 -1.15 5.08 0.09
C TYR A 20 -1.62 6.40 -0.49
N SER A 21 -0.69 7.30 -0.72
CA SER A 21 -1.00 8.68 -1.13
C SER A 21 -1.40 8.76 -2.59
N HIS A 22 -0.60 8.15 -3.47
CA HIS A 22 -0.73 8.32 -4.91
C HIS A 22 -0.98 6.98 -5.61
N PRO A 23 -1.67 6.99 -6.76
CA PRO A 23 -1.73 5.83 -7.64
C PRO A 23 -0.33 5.49 -8.16
N ASP A 24 0.22 4.37 -7.76
CA ASP A 24 1.53 3.75 -7.98
C ASP A 24 2.28 3.39 -6.68
N ASP A 25 2.06 4.10 -5.58
CA ASP A 25 2.76 3.86 -4.31
C ASP A 25 2.56 2.43 -3.78
N ALA A 26 1.34 1.89 -3.86
CA ALA A 26 1.04 0.52 -3.42
C ALA A 26 1.81 -0.49 -4.26
N GLU A 27 1.87 -0.28 -5.57
CA GLU A 27 2.60 -1.13 -6.50
C GLU A 27 4.11 -1.11 -6.21
N LEU A 28 4.66 0.07 -5.98
CA LEU A 28 6.08 0.24 -5.66
C LEU A 28 6.47 -0.44 -4.35
N THR A 29 5.58 -0.43 -3.36
CA THR A 29 5.90 -0.79 -1.97
C THR A 29 5.46 -2.18 -1.56
N CYS A 30 4.23 -2.60 -1.86
CA CYS A 30 3.63 -3.81 -1.29
C CYS A 30 2.93 -4.73 -2.32
N ALA A 31 3.12 -4.52 -3.62
CA ALA A 31 2.47 -5.33 -4.66
C ALA A 31 2.79 -6.83 -4.55
N GLY A 32 4.04 -7.18 -4.22
CA GLY A 32 4.43 -8.59 -4.03
C GLY A 32 3.69 -9.23 -2.86
N THR A 33 3.55 -8.50 -1.75
CA THR A 33 2.76 -8.94 -0.59
C THR A 33 1.28 -9.10 -0.95
N LEU A 34 0.68 -8.15 -1.68
CA LEU A 34 -0.71 -8.26 -2.13
C LEU A 34 -0.90 -9.48 -3.04
N LEU A 35 -0.01 -9.71 -4.00
CA LEU A 35 -0.03 -10.88 -4.87
C LEU A 35 0.11 -12.19 -4.10
N LYS A 36 1.02 -12.25 -3.13
CA LYS A 36 1.18 -13.41 -2.24
C LYS A 36 -0.09 -13.68 -1.43
N LEU A 37 -0.70 -12.65 -0.87
CA LEU A 37 -1.97 -12.77 -0.17
C LEU A 37 -3.08 -13.31 -1.10
N LYS A 38 -3.16 -12.81 -2.34
CA LYS A 38 -4.10 -13.33 -3.34
C LYS A 38 -3.86 -14.79 -3.67
N SER A 39 -2.60 -15.23 -3.79
CA SER A 39 -2.28 -16.66 -4.02
C SER A 39 -2.71 -17.56 -2.87
N GLN A 40 -2.84 -17.01 -1.66
CA GLN A 40 -3.34 -17.68 -0.47
C GLN A 40 -4.87 -17.60 -0.31
N GLY A 41 -5.58 -17.07 -1.30
CA GLY A 41 -7.05 -16.90 -1.26
C GLY A 41 -7.53 -15.74 -0.39
N ARG A 42 -6.64 -14.81 -0.02
CA ARG A 42 -6.98 -13.64 0.80
C ARG A 42 -7.64 -12.55 -0.04
N LEU A 43 -8.52 -11.78 0.59
CA LEU A 43 -9.16 -10.62 -0.01
C LEU A 43 -8.34 -9.36 0.25
N THR A 44 -8.03 -8.61 -0.83
CA THR A 44 -7.13 -7.46 -0.75
C THR A 44 -7.70 -6.24 -1.45
N GLY A 45 -7.37 -5.06 -0.94
CA GLY A 45 -7.76 -3.79 -1.55
C GLY A 45 -6.67 -2.74 -1.48
N VAL A 46 -6.86 -1.66 -2.25
CA VAL A 46 -6.00 -0.47 -2.25
C VAL A 46 -6.86 0.77 -2.07
N VAL A 47 -6.37 1.71 -1.27
CA VAL A 47 -6.85 3.09 -1.18
C VAL A 47 -5.74 4.01 -1.66
N ASP A 48 -6.03 4.75 -2.72
CA ASP A 48 -5.25 5.93 -3.12
C ASP A 48 -5.88 7.15 -2.46
N VAL A 49 -5.11 7.91 -1.68
CA VAL A 49 -5.65 9.08 -0.96
C VAL A 49 -5.92 10.24 -1.92
N THR A 50 -5.06 10.41 -2.95
CA THR A 50 -5.18 11.45 -3.98
C THR A 50 -5.32 10.83 -5.36
N ARG A 51 -5.58 11.65 -6.37
CA ARG A 51 -5.52 11.23 -7.79
C ARG A 51 -4.13 11.39 -8.40
N GLY A 52 -3.17 11.95 -7.65
CA GLY A 52 -1.85 12.29 -8.16
C GLY A 52 -1.89 13.47 -9.15
N GLU A 53 -2.84 14.39 -9.00
CA GLU A 53 -3.11 15.48 -9.96
C GLU A 53 -2.02 16.56 -9.99
N MET A 54 -1.17 16.65 -8.96
CA MET A 54 0.02 17.50 -8.96
C MET A 54 1.24 16.84 -9.60
N GLY A 55 1.09 15.59 -10.05
CA GLY A 55 2.15 14.86 -10.73
C GLY A 55 2.65 15.59 -11.98
N THR A 56 3.98 15.60 -12.18
CA THR A 56 4.60 16.23 -13.36
C THR A 56 4.22 15.54 -14.66
N ARG A 57 3.83 14.28 -14.62
CA ARG A 57 3.58 13.41 -15.78
C ARG A 57 2.19 12.77 -15.68
N GLY A 58 1.57 12.60 -16.85
CA GLY A 58 0.23 12.05 -16.99
C GLY A 58 -0.87 12.99 -16.49
N THR A 59 -2.09 12.73 -16.93
CA THR A 59 -3.29 13.41 -16.42
C THR A 59 -3.96 12.59 -15.34
N PRO A 60 -4.84 13.20 -14.49
CA PRO A 60 -5.61 12.46 -13.50
C PRO A 60 -6.43 11.30 -14.11
N GLU A 61 -7.01 11.52 -15.29
CA GLU A 61 -7.80 10.52 -16.02
C GLU A 61 -6.92 9.36 -16.49
N GLN A 62 -5.73 9.66 -17.04
CA GLN A 62 -4.76 8.66 -17.47
C GLN A 62 -4.28 7.85 -16.27
N ARG A 63 -3.91 8.50 -15.17
CA ARG A 63 -3.49 7.83 -13.93
C ARG A 63 -4.59 6.96 -13.34
N PHE A 64 -5.85 7.37 -13.46
CA PHE A 64 -6.97 6.54 -13.03
C PHE A 64 -7.10 5.24 -13.85
N GLU A 65 -6.98 5.31 -15.18
CA GLU A 65 -7.03 4.11 -16.04
C GLU A 65 -5.80 3.20 -15.79
N GLU A 66 -4.63 3.79 -15.58
CA GLU A 66 -3.41 3.05 -15.21
C GLU A 66 -3.58 2.33 -13.87
N ALA A 67 -4.16 2.99 -12.87
CA ALA A 67 -4.48 2.41 -11.57
C ALA A 67 -5.50 1.25 -11.69
N ARG A 68 -6.49 1.38 -12.57
CA ARG A 68 -7.44 0.28 -12.87
C ARG A 68 -6.73 -0.94 -13.45
N GLU A 69 -5.83 -0.74 -14.41
CA GLU A 69 -5.07 -1.85 -14.98
C GLU A 69 -4.13 -2.47 -13.96
N ALA A 70 -3.46 -1.68 -13.13
CA ALA A 70 -2.65 -2.18 -12.02
C ALA A 70 -3.48 -3.02 -11.04
N ALA A 71 -4.67 -2.55 -10.67
CA ALA A 71 -5.59 -3.29 -9.81
C ALA A 71 -5.99 -4.66 -10.42
N ARG A 72 -6.24 -4.71 -11.72
CA ARG A 72 -6.53 -5.96 -12.46
C ARG A 72 -5.34 -6.91 -12.41
N LEU A 73 -4.12 -6.42 -12.63
CA LEU A 73 -2.89 -7.21 -12.58
C LEU A 73 -2.60 -7.75 -11.19
N LEU A 74 -2.87 -6.96 -10.15
CA LEU A 74 -2.78 -7.36 -8.74
C LEU A 74 -3.94 -8.25 -8.28
N ARG A 75 -4.97 -8.42 -9.10
CA ARG A 75 -6.19 -9.18 -8.75
C ARG A 75 -6.87 -8.63 -7.49
N LEU A 76 -6.86 -7.31 -7.32
CA LEU A 76 -7.49 -6.66 -6.17
C LEU A 76 -9.00 -6.90 -6.17
N ASP A 77 -9.58 -7.03 -4.98
CA ASP A 77 -11.04 -7.12 -4.82
C ASP A 77 -11.68 -5.73 -4.86
N VAL A 78 -10.94 -4.70 -4.42
CA VAL A 78 -11.40 -3.30 -4.45
C VAL A 78 -10.23 -2.33 -4.60
N ARG A 79 -10.47 -1.22 -5.31
CA ARG A 79 -9.62 -0.03 -5.29
C ARG A 79 -10.48 1.21 -5.10
N VAL A 80 -10.13 2.06 -4.13
CA VAL A 80 -10.86 3.28 -3.76
C VAL A 80 -9.92 4.47 -3.88
N ASN A 81 -10.41 5.59 -4.42
CA ASN A 81 -9.73 6.87 -4.34
C ASN A 81 -10.51 7.83 -3.44
N LEU A 82 -9.84 8.46 -2.47
CA LEU A 82 -10.48 9.37 -1.51
C LEU A 82 -10.66 10.79 -2.03
N ASP A 83 -10.11 11.10 -3.20
CA ASP A 83 -10.17 12.44 -3.85
C ASP A 83 -9.64 13.57 -2.93
N GLN A 84 -8.65 13.27 -2.07
CA GLN A 84 -7.97 14.33 -1.32
C GLN A 84 -7.02 15.09 -2.23
N PRO A 85 -6.77 16.38 -1.98
CA PRO A 85 -5.86 17.18 -2.80
C PRO A 85 -4.42 16.65 -2.75
N ASP A 86 -3.81 16.38 -3.92
CA ASP A 86 -2.43 15.95 -4.07
C ASP A 86 -1.46 17.09 -3.67
N GLY A 87 -0.34 16.76 -3.05
CA GLY A 87 0.61 17.70 -2.46
C GLY A 87 0.09 18.41 -1.20
N HIS A 88 -1.15 18.14 -0.81
CA HIS A 88 -1.85 18.78 0.31
C HIS A 88 -2.60 17.76 1.17
N VAL A 89 -2.06 16.56 1.32
CA VAL A 89 -2.64 15.56 2.21
C VAL A 89 -2.44 15.99 3.66
N PHE A 90 -3.54 16.38 4.30
CA PHE A 90 -3.57 16.71 5.73
C PHE A 90 -4.51 15.77 6.48
N VAL A 91 -4.22 15.56 7.77
CA VAL A 91 -5.09 14.76 8.64
C VAL A 91 -6.24 15.63 9.13
N THR A 92 -7.15 15.95 8.22
CA THR A 92 -8.38 16.72 8.49
C THR A 92 -9.51 15.82 8.97
N ASP A 93 -10.60 16.40 9.48
CA ASP A 93 -11.79 15.64 9.87
C ASP A 93 -12.44 14.98 8.64
N GLU A 94 -12.44 15.65 7.49
CA GLU A 94 -12.97 15.14 6.22
C GLU A 94 -12.17 13.91 5.76
N ALA A 95 -10.83 14.03 5.73
CA ALA A 95 -9.96 12.94 5.32
C ALA A 95 -10.09 11.72 6.26
N ARG A 96 -10.12 11.97 7.59
CA ARG A 96 -10.34 10.90 8.59
C ARG A 96 -11.69 10.22 8.37
N THR A 97 -12.75 11.00 8.22
CA THR A 97 -14.11 10.47 8.03
C THR A 97 -14.21 9.65 6.74
N ALA A 98 -13.61 10.13 5.64
CA ALA A 98 -13.58 9.41 4.38
C ALA A 98 -12.91 8.02 4.55
N LEU A 99 -11.72 7.97 5.15
CA LEU A 99 -11.01 6.70 5.36
C LEU A 99 -11.69 5.82 6.41
N VAL A 100 -12.30 6.39 7.47
CA VAL A 100 -13.10 5.64 8.46
C VAL A 100 -14.25 4.91 7.77
N ARG A 101 -14.94 5.55 6.85
CA ARG A 101 -16.03 4.93 6.09
C ARG A 101 -15.55 3.75 5.25
N VAL A 102 -14.40 3.87 4.58
CA VAL A 102 -13.78 2.76 3.85
C VAL A 102 -13.43 1.60 4.80
N ILE A 103 -12.79 1.89 5.94
CA ILE A 103 -12.43 0.86 6.93
C ILE A 103 -13.69 0.15 7.47
N ARG A 104 -14.77 0.88 7.71
CA ARG A 104 -16.02 0.29 8.19
C ARG A 104 -16.75 -0.54 7.13
N THR A 105 -16.68 -0.12 5.88
CA THR A 105 -17.27 -0.86 4.75
C THR A 105 -16.54 -2.19 4.54
N TYR A 106 -15.21 -2.15 4.48
CA TYR A 106 -14.39 -3.31 4.09
C TYR A 106 -13.75 -4.05 5.25
N ARG A 107 -13.83 -3.55 6.48
CA ARG A 107 -13.40 -4.19 7.73
C ARG A 107 -12.05 -4.90 7.62
N PRO A 108 -10.99 -4.27 7.10
CA PRO A 108 -9.70 -4.92 6.88
C PRO A 108 -9.10 -5.43 8.20
N LYS A 109 -8.46 -6.60 8.16
CA LYS A 109 -7.71 -7.13 9.32
C LYS A 109 -6.36 -6.45 9.47
N VAL A 110 -5.73 -6.09 8.34
CA VAL A 110 -4.42 -5.42 8.29
C VAL A 110 -4.48 -4.24 7.34
N ILE A 111 -3.85 -3.13 7.74
CA ILE A 111 -3.56 -1.98 6.87
C ILE A 111 -2.06 -1.97 6.59
N LEU A 112 -1.70 -1.96 5.29
CA LEU A 112 -0.36 -1.69 4.79
C LEU A 112 -0.28 -0.22 4.38
N THR A 113 0.74 0.52 4.82
CA THR A 113 0.86 1.95 4.52
C THR A 113 2.33 2.39 4.50
N ALA A 114 2.59 3.64 4.11
CA ALA A 114 3.92 4.22 4.14
C ALA A 114 4.49 4.32 5.57
N HIS A 115 5.79 4.54 5.67
CA HIS A 115 6.41 4.86 6.95
C HIS A 115 6.05 6.29 7.37
N TRP A 116 5.79 6.53 8.66
CA TRP A 116 5.38 7.85 9.17
C TRP A 116 6.49 8.91 9.13
N ASP A 117 7.74 8.51 8.94
CA ASP A 117 8.90 9.38 8.73
C ASP A 117 9.38 9.27 7.27
N ASP A 118 8.43 9.17 6.33
CA ASP A 118 8.73 9.20 4.91
C ASP A 118 9.15 10.64 4.50
N PRO A 119 10.15 10.81 3.62
CA PRO A 119 10.57 12.13 3.16
C PRO A 119 9.50 12.85 2.32
N HIS A 120 8.53 12.13 1.74
CA HIS A 120 7.42 12.75 1.04
C HIS A 120 6.33 13.16 2.06
N PRO A 121 5.94 14.46 2.12
CA PRO A 121 4.99 14.94 3.12
C PRO A 121 3.64 14.20 3.06
N ASP A 122 3.12 13.93 1.86
CA ASP A 122 1.85 13.21 1.70
C ASP A 122 1.96 11.77 2.22
N HIS A 123 3.08 11.07 1.99
CA HIS A 123 3.26 9.71 2.51
C HIS A 123 3.25 9.68 4.04
N ALA A 124 3.98 10.61 4.67
CA ALA A 124 4.00 10.75 6.13
C ALA A 124 2.60 11.10 6.67
N ALA A 125 1.87 12.00 5.99
CA ALA A 125 0.51 12.38 6.35
C ALA A 125 -0.47 11.21 6.18
N THR A 126 -0.36 10.44 5.09
CA THR A 126 -1.18 9.24 4.83
C THR A 126 -0.94 8.15 5.89
N ALA A 127 0.30 7.91 6.28
CA ALA A 127 0.61 6.97 7.36
C ALA A 127 -0.06 7.37 8.69
N ARG A 128 -0.04 8.66 9.01
CA ARG A 128 -0.73 9.20 10.18
C ARG A 128 -2.25 9.11 10.03
N LEU A 129 -2.78 9.47 8.87
CA LEU A 129 -4.21 9.38 8.56
C LEU A 129 -4.72 7.95 8.73
N ALA A 130 -4.00 6.95 8.16
CA ALA A 130 -4.35 5.53 8.29
C ALA A 130 -4.42 5.09 9.75
N ARG A 131 -3.45 5.50 10.57
CA ARG A 131 -3.41 5.17 12.00
C ARG A 131 -4.58 5.80 12.77
N GLU A 132 -4.86 7.08 12.55
CA GLU A 132 -5.95 7.78 13.24
C GLU A 132 -7.31 7.20 12.79
N ALA A 133 -7.53 6.99 11.49
CA ALA A 133 -8.76 6.43 10.96
C ALA A 133 -9.00 4.99 11.44
N ALA A 134 -7.96 4.15 11.51
CA ALA A 134 -8.06 2.80 12.08
C ALA A 134 -8.61 2.81 13.51
N ARG A 135 -8.12 3.72 14.34
CA ARG A 135 -8.61 3.87 15.71
C ARG A 135 -10.04 4.43 15.75
N LEU A 136 -10.32 5.47 14.97
CA LEU A 136 -11.63 6.12 14.93
C LEU A 136 -12.73 5.20 14.41
N ALA A 137 -12.42 4.31 13.45
CA ALA A 137 -13.36 3.33 12.90
C ALA A 137 -13.95 2.41 13.98
N SER A 138 -13.23 2.14 15.07
CA SER A 138 -13.71 1.33 16.20
C SER A 138 -14.59 2.11 17.19
N MET A 139 -14.68 3.42 17.04
CA MET A 139 -15.44 4.27 17.96
C MET A 139 -16.89 4.40 17.49
N ARG A 140 -17.83 3.72 18.14
CA ARG A 140 -19.24 3.63 17.72
C ARG A 140 -19.87 4.98 17.38
N ARG A 141 -19.58 6.02 18.16
CA ARG A 141 -20.20 7.35 17.98
C ARG A 141 -19.50 8.24 16.96
N TYR A 142 -18.35 7.84 16.48
CA TYR A 142 -17.68 8.60 15.41
C TYR A 142 -18.46 8.40 14.12
N ASP A 143 -18.83 9.49 13.43
CA ASP A 143 -19.63 9.49 12.19
C ASP A 143 -20.88 8.60 12.26
N GLU A 144 -21.62 8.65 13.40
CA GLU A 144 -22.80 7.81 13.64
C GLU A 144 -23.89 8.05 12.60
N ALA A 145 -23.99 9.26 12.05
CA ALA A 145 -24.97 9.63 11.03
C ALA A 145 -24.80 8.86 9.71
N ALA A 146 -23.62 8.30 9.43
CA ALA A 146 -23.40 7.47 8.26
C ALA A 146 -24.06 6.08 8.33
N GLY A 147 -24.59 5.68 9.51
CA GLY A 147 -25.28 4.41 9.70
C GLY A 147 -24.38 3.17 9.67
N GLN A 148 -23.07 3.33 9.53
CA GLN A 148 -22.11 2.24 9.53
C GLN A 148 -21.77 1.82 10.97
N GLY A 149 -21.77 0.52 11.24
CA GLY A 149 -21.33 -0.03 12.53
C GLY A 149 -19.82 0.15 12.76
N ALA A 150 -19.38 0.17 14.02
CA ALA A 150 -17.97 0.18 14.35
C ALA A 150 -17.25 -1.06 13.77
N ALA A 151 -16.01 -0.87 13.31
CA ALA A 151 -15.14 -1.95 12.85
C ALA A 151 -14.08 -2.29 13.91
N PRO A 152 -13.57 -3.53 13.95
CA PRO A 152 -12.37 -3.84 14.72
C PRO A 152 -11.20 -2.94 14.29
N VAL A 153 -10.29 -2.65 15.22
CA VAL A 153 -9.06 -1.91 14.88
C VAL A 153 -8.15 -2.83 14.07
N PRO A 154 -7.84 -2.51 12.81
CA PRO A 154 -6.90 -3.30 12.04
C PRO A 154 -5.47 -3.16 12.58
N ALA A 155 -4.64 -4.20 12.42
CA ALA A 155 -3.21 -4.07 12.62
C ALA A 155 -2.59 -3.18 11.53
N LEU A 156 -1.54 -2.41 11.87
CA LEU A 156 -0.85 -1.57 10.89
C LEU A 156 0.57 -2.08 10.67
N ALA A 157 0.94 -2.24 9.41
CA ALA A 157 2.32 -2.50 8.98
C ALA A 157 2.77 -1.40 8.01
N HIS A 158 3.92 -0.82 8.31
CA HIS A 158 4.49 0.30 7.56
C HIS A 158 5.57 -0.22 6.62
N ALA A 159 5.45 0.02 5.31
CA ALA A 159 6.45 -0.40 4.34
C ALA A 159 7.76 0.37 4.54
N ALA A 160 8.87 -0.34 4.65
CA ALA A 160 10.21 0.21 4.75
C ALA A 160 10.75 0.51 3.34
N TYR A 161 10.13 1.43 2.63
CA TYR A 161 10.44 1.74 1.24
C TYR A 161 11.42 2.92 1.10
N SER A 162 11.08 4.07 1.64
CA SER A 162 11.88 5.30 1.50
C SER A 162 12.94 5.45 2.60
N ARG A 163 12.74 4.79 3.72
CA ARG A 163 13.67 4.79 4.85
C ARG A 163 14.25 3.39 5.06
N LEU A 164 15.56 3.31 5.21
CA LEU A 164 16.24 2.11 5.67
C LEU A 164 16.11 2.07 7.19
N VAL A 165 15.05 1.44 7.66
CA VAL A 165 14.84 1.11 9.08
C VAL A 165 14.97 -0.39 9.25
N ALA A 166 15.39 -0.84 10.43
CA ALA A 166 15.39 -2.26 10.74
C ALA A 166 13.94 -2.78 10.67
N PRO A 167 13.62 -3.71 9.77
CA PRO A 167 12.26 -4.20 9.62
C PRO A 167 11.85 -5.08 10.82
N SER A 168 10.56 -5.04 11.16
CA SER A 168 10.00 -5.99 12.13
C SER A 168 9.81 -7.38 11.51
N PHE A 169 9.53 -7.44 10.20
CA PHE A 169 9.45 -8.66 9.41
C PHE A 169 9.61 -8.34 7.92
N ILE A 170 9.92 -9.38 7.15
CA ILE A 170 10.03 -9.30 5.69
C ILE A 170 9.15 -10.37 5.09
N VAL A 171 8.41 -10.03 4.05
CA VAL A 171 7.61 -10.96 3.27
C VAL A 171 8.44 -11.42 2.08
N ASP A 172 8.68 -12.73 1.96
CA ASP A 172 9.26 -13.31 0.74
C ASP A 172 8.29 -13.15 -0.42
N VAL A 173 8.71 -12.41 -1.44
CA VAL A 173 7.96 -12.12 -2.67
C VAL A 173 8.66 -12.61 -3.93
N SER A 174 9.63 -13.51 -3.78
CA SER A 174 10.49 -13.99 -4.87
C SER A 174 9.71 -14.51 -6.07
N GLU A 175 8.61 -15.22 -5.83
CA GLU A 175 7.76 -15.78 -6.89
C GLU A 175 6.89 -14.72 -7.60
N PHE A 176 6.76 -13.53 -7.04
CA PHE A 176 5.85 -12.49 -7.51
C PHE A 176 6.54 -11.28 -8.16
N VAL A 177 7.88 -11.31 -8.30
CA VAL A 177 8.68 -10.17 -8.80
C VAL A 177 8.23 -9.74 -10.20
N GLU A 178 8.00 -10.69 -11.11
CA GLU A 178 7.58 -10.38 -12.48
C GLU A 178 6.15 -9.78 -12.51
N GLU A 179 5.23 -10.32 -11.73
CA GLU A 179 3.86 -9.81 -11.65
C GLU A 179 3.83 -8.42 -11.00
N LYS A 180 4.60 -8.22 -9.94
CA LYS A 180 4.82 -6.91 -9.31
C LYS A 180 5.34 -5.89 -10.32
N LEU A 181 6.37 -6.25 -11.07
CA LEU A 181 6.95 -5.34 -12.08
C LEU A 181 5.92 -4.96 -13.15
N ARG A 182 5.10 -5.92 -13.60
CA ARG A 182 4.01 -5.64 -14.55
C ARG A 182 2.98 -4.67 -13.97
N ALA A 183 2.61 -4.83 -12.70
CA ALA A 183 1.68 -3.92 -12.04
C ALA A 183 2.26 -2.50 -11.89
N ILE A 184 3.54 -2.37 -11.54
CA ILE A 184 4.26 -1.09 -11.52
C ILE A 184 4.23 -0.43 -12.90
N LEU A 185 4.59 -1.17 -13.94
CA LEU A 185 4.66 -0.66 -15.31
C LEU A 185 3.29 -0.40 -15.94
N ALA A 186 2.19 -0.77 -15.30
CA ALA A 186 0.85 -0.34 -15.70
C ALA A 186 0.68 1.18 -15.58
N HIS A 187 1.39 1.82 -14.64
CA HIS A 187 1.45 3.28 -14.48
C HIS A 187 2.41 3.92 -15.50
N ARG A 188 2.15 3.69 -16.79
CA ARG A 188 3.06 4.01 -17.91
C ARG A 188 3.47 5.47 -17.95
N SER A 189 2.57 6.39 -17.60
CA SER A 189 2.85 7.82 -17.58
C SER A 189 3.96 8.18 -16.60
N GLN A 190 4.14 7.41 -15.54
CA GLN A 190 5.06 7.72 -14.45
C GLN A 190 6.47 7.19 -14.68
N PHE A 191 6.64 6.11 -15.46
CA PHE A 191 7.92 5.44 -15.63
C PHE A 191 8.65 5.84 -16.90
N TYR A 192 9.88 5.36 -17.05
CA TYR A 192 10.74 5.66 -18.18
C TYR A 192 10.09 5.21 -19.50
N ASP A 193 10.00 6.15 -20.41
CA ASP A 193 9.62 5.96 -21.80
C ASP A 193 10.54 6.81 -22.67
N PRO A 194 11.42 6.19 -23.52
CA PRO A 194 12.36 6.93 -24.37
C PRO A 194 11.66 7.79 -25.43
N SER A 195 10.38 7.54 -25.70
CA SER A 195 9.58 8.33 -26.66
C SER A 195 8.87 9.53 -26.01
N SER A 196 8.80 9.57 -24.69
CA SER A 196 8.12 10.64 -23.96
C SER A 196 8.86 11.96 -24.07
N LYS A 197 8.10 13.05 -24.25
CA LYS A 197 8.60 14.42 -24.24
C LYS A 197 8.32 15.15 -22.92
N GLU A 198 7.67 14.47 -21.98
CA GLU A 198 7.39 15.03 -20.66
C GLU A 198 8.68 15.18 -19.82
N PRO A 199 8.71 16.08 -18.85
CA PRO A 199 9.87 16.26 -17.99
C PRO A 199 10.27 14.96 -17.28
N VAL A 200 11.57 14.75 -17.11
CA VAL A 200 12.08 13.61 -16.35
C VAL A 200 11.85 13.87 -14.85
N THR A 201 11.28 12.86 -14.19
CA THR A 201 11.10 12.80 -12.74
C THR A 201 12.02 11.74 -12.15
N ARG A 202 12.12 11.65 -10.83
CA ARG A 202 12.89 10.60 -10.17
C ARG A 202 12.46 9.19 -10.60
N ILE A 203 11.15 8.93 -10.71
CA ILE A 203 10.65 7.59 -11.03
C ILE A 203 10.63 7.30 -12.53
N SER A 204 10.67 8.34 -13.37
CA SER A 204 10.83 8.18 -14.82
C SER A 204 12.29 8.18 -15.29
N ASP A 205 13.26 8.23 -14.37
CA ASP A 205 14.67 8.02 -14.69
C ASP A 205 14.91 6.57 -15.13
N GLU A 206 15.73 6.36 -16.18
CA GLU A 206 16.03 5.04 -16.75
C GLU A 206 16.58 4.05 -15.69
N GLY A 207 17.31 4.56 -14.69
CA GLY A 207 17.93 3.76 -13.63
C GLY A 207 16.98 3.40 -12.49
N PHE A 208 15.81 4.04 -12.40
CA PHE A 208 14.95 3.91 -11.22
C PHE A 208 14.48 2.47 -10.96
N LEU A 209 14.03 1.74 -11.98
CA LEU A 209 13.58 0.36 -11.80
C LEU A 209 14.70 -0.56 -11.31
N LYS A 210 15.94 -0.36 -11.74
CA LYS A 210 17.10 -1.11 -11.24
C LYS A 210 17.38 -0.80 -9.76
N GLN A 211 17.22 0.48 -9.36
CA GLN A 211 17.35 0.87 -7.95
C GLN A 211 16.26 0.24 -7.09
N LEU A 212 15.04 0.20 -7.60
CA LEU A 212 13.91 -0.43 -6.92
C LEU A 212 14.13 -1.93 -6.74
N GLU A 213 14.55 -2.62 -7.80
CA GLU A 213 14.89 -4.06 -7.75
C GLU A 213 16.00 -4.34 -6.73
N SER A 214 17.01 -3.49 -6.66
CA SER A 214 18.10 -3.63 -5.68
C SER A 214 17.59 -3.60 -4.23
N ARG A 215 16.54 -2.84 -3.94
CA ARG A 215 15.91 -2.79 -2.61
C ARG A 215 15.19 -4.10 -2.28
N TRP A 216 14.47 -4.67 -3.23
CA TRP A 216 13.80 -5.96 -3.02
C TRP A 216 14.80 -7.09 -2.79
N ARG A 217 15.90 -7.09 -3.56
CA ARG A 217 17.00 -8.05 -3.41
C ARG A 217 17.69 -7.88 -2.05
N TYR A 218 17.95 -6.65 -1.63
CA TYR A 218 18.51 -6.37 -0.31
C TYR A 218 17.59 -6.88 0.79
N ALA A 219 16.30 -6.56 0.76
CA ALA A 219 15.34 -7.06 1.75
C ALA A 219 15.28 -8.60 1.74
N GLY A 220 15.27 -9.21 0.55
CA GLY A 220 15.31 -10.68 0.41
C GLY A 220 16.56 -11.30 1.02
N SER A 221 17.73 -10.66 0.84
CA SER A 221 18.99 -11.17 1.39
C SER A 221 19.01 -11.24 2.92
N LEU A 222 18.21 -10.41 3.60
CA LEU A 222 18.10 -10.44 5.06
C LEU A 222 17.38 -11.69 5.59
N ILE A 223 16.64 -12.39 4.74
CA ILE A 223 15.90 -13.62 5.07
C ILE A 223 16.26 -14.81 4.13
N ASP A 224 17.40 -14.69 3.42
CA ASP A 224 17.94 -15.72 2.52
C ASP A 224 16.99 -16.11 1.37
N VAL A 225 16.32 -15.13 0.76
CA VAL A 225 15.47 -15.31 -0.42
C VAL A 225 15.82 -14.30 -1.54
N ALA A 226 15.32 -14.54 -2.76
CA ALA A 226 15.68 -13.72 -3.92
C ALA A 226 15.13 -12.29 -3.85
N ALA A 227 13.93 -12.11 -3.30
CA ALA A 227 13.31 -10.79 -3.16
C ALA A 227 12.38 -10.73 -1.93
N GLY A 228 12.41 -9.61 -1.23
CA GLY A 228 11.59 -9.36 -0.05
C GLY A 228 10.93 -7.99 -0.05
N GLU A 229 9.81 -7.89 0.63
CA GLU A 229 9.17 -6.62 1.00
C GLU A 229 9.22 -6.47 2.52
N ALA A 230 9.88 -5.39 2.97
CA ALA A 230 10.20 -5.17 4.38
C ALA A 230 9.14 -4.27 5.04
N TYR A 231 8.74 -4.64 6.25
CA TYR A 231 7.73 -3.92 7.02
C TYR A 231 8.21 -3.65 8.44
N TYR A 232 7.75 -2.53 8.96
CA TYR A 232 7.90 -2.14 10.34
C TYR A 232 6.53 -2.08 11.04
N VAL A 233 6.43 -2.64 12.23
CA VAL A 233 5.26 -2.57 13.11
C VAL A 233 5.65 -1.84 14.39
N ARG A 234 4.87 -0.82 14.77
CA ARG A 234 5.16 -0.04 15.99
C ARG A 234 4.81 -0.78 17.28
N GLU A 235 3.77 -1.58 17.20
CA GLU A 235 3.25 -2.35 18.32
C GLU A 235 4.06 -3.62 18.53
N ALA A 236 4.24 -4.03 19.78
CA ALA A 236 4.85 -5.32 20.09
C ALA A 236 3.96 -6.45 19.54
N LEU A 237 4.59 -7.38 18.82
CA LEU A 237 3.90 -8.56 18.31
C LEU A 237 3.71 -9.57 19.45
N ASN A 238 2.48 -10.06 19.62
CA ASN A 238 2.23 -11.22 20.47
C ASN A 238 2.69 -12.49 19.74
N VAL A 239 3.63 -13.19 20.30
CA VAL A 239 4.17 -14.44 19.75
C VAL A 239 3.66 -15.60 20.57
N GLU A 240 2.80 -16.42 20.01
CA GLU A 240 2.22 -17.59 20.67
C GLU A 240 3.25 -18.72 20.80
N ASP A 241 3.98 -19.00 19.72
CA ASP A 241 5.07 -19.99 19.70
C ASP A 241 6.38 -19.33 19.23
N PRO A 242 7.29 -18.99 20.17
CA PRO A 242 8.58 -18.39 19.81
C PRO A 242 9.52 -19.39 19.10
N VAL A 243 9.36 -20.71 19.28
CA VAL A 243 10.17 -21.70 18.58
C VAL A 243 9.79 -21.73 17.09
N GLU A 244 8.49 -21.80 16.80
CA GLU A 244 8.00 -21.74 15.41
C GLU A 244 8.48 -20.47 14.71
N LEU A 245 8.39 -19.31 15.38
CA LEU A 245 8.84 -18.06 14.80
C LEU A 245 10.35 -18.05 14.54
N LEU A 246 11.17 -18.46 15.52
CA LEU A 246 12.62 -18.33 15.47
C LEU A 246 13.32 -19.43 14.67
N THR A 247 12.61 -20.52 14.32
CA THR A 247 13.13 -21.57 13.43
C THR A 247 12.79 -21.36 11.96
N ARG A 248 12.10 -20.28 11.62
CA ARG A 248 11.93 -19.88 10.22
C ARG A 248 13.26 -19.51 9.60
N PRO A 249 13.43 -19.73 8.28
CA PRO A 249 14.65 -19.31 7.60
C PRO A 249 15.00 -17.85 7.88
N MET A 250 16.24 -17.60 8.28
CA MET A 250 16.78 -16.27 8.51
C MET A 250 18.27 -16.25 8.14
N ASN A 251 18.75 -15.14 7.61
CA ASN A 251 20.15 -14.97 7.32
C ASN A 251 20.89 -14.45 8.55
N ILE A 252 21.60 -15.32 9.25
CA ILE A 252 22.37 -14.97 10.45
C ILE A 252 23.69 -14.23 10.16
N TYR A 253 24.03 -14.07 8.88
CA TYR A 253 25.24 -13.37 8.41
C TYR A 253 24.91 -11.98 7.84
N SER A 254 23.64 -11.53 7.87
CA SER A 254 23.20 -10.22 7.38
C SER A 254 23.39 -9.12 8.42
#